data_e79a6bf0ae457a5187595a713920e11c
#
_entry.id   e79a6bf0ae457a5187595a713920e11c
#
_cell.length_a   1.000
_cell.length_b   1.000
_cell.length_c   1.000
_cell.angle_alpha   90.00
_cell.angle_beta   90.00
_cell.angle_gamma   90.00
#
_symmetry.space_group_name_H-M   'P 1'
#
loop_
_entity.id
_entity.type
_entity.pdbx_description
1 polymer ?
#
loop_
_entity_poly.entity_id
_entity_poly.type
_entity_poly.pdbx_seq_one_letter_code
_entity_poly.pdbx_strand_id
1 'polypeptide(L)'
;MYDPPVYLWAITIALTAAIAAATCVVLYSGAKRAGLGRRRAALLAGAAAVVLGGWFTASAVIAGHGWYHTRLGHGVPWLPIAVAGFLGLLLALRRIPVVARALAAPGLASRLEYPHLFRVEGVVFLIMMALGHLPALFALPAGLGDIAAGIAAPLVAYRLARGAGRRAALWLNAFGMTDLVVALTLGALTGFQLLNVTPSAAPIFELPLALIVTAGVPLLLVLHLTSMSALARAPRTPLPATGPLIAAAAPGTAVAETPAAGVR
;
A
#
# COMPACT_ATOMS: atom_id res chain seq x y z
N MET A 1 18.79 22.27 15.85
CA MET A 1 17.47 21.74 15.46
C MET A 1 17.17 22.30 14.07
N TYR A 2 17.01 21.45 13.08
CA TYR A 2 16.66 21.89 11.73
C TYR A 2 15.18 22.24 11.71
N ASP A 3 14.85 23.44 11.20
CA ASP A 3 13.46 23.86 10.99
C ASP A 3 13.09 23.67 9.51
N PRO A 4 12.32 22.62 9.17
CA PRO A 4 11.96 22.36 7.78
C PRO A 4 11.10 23.47 7.20
N PRO A 5 11.29 23.84 5.94
CA PRO A 5 10.41 24.79 5.25
C PRO A 5 8.94 24.39 5.35
N VAL A 6 8.04 25.38 5.47
CA VAL A 6 6.59 25.16 5.66
C VAL A 6 5.96 24.23 4.60
N TYR A 7 6.44 24.28 3.37
CA TYR A 7 5.94 23.41 2.30
C TYR A 7 6.24 21.93 2.56
N LEU A 8 7.35 21.59 3.24
CA LEU A 8 7.64 20.20 3.62
C LEU A 8 6.69 19.71 4.70
N TRP A 9 6.33 20.56 5.66
CA TRP A 9 5.27 20.27 6.62
C TRP A 9 3.95 19.99 5.91
N ALA A 10 3.54 20.89 4.99
CA ALA A 10 2.29 20.76 4.27
C ALA A 10 2.22 19.48 3.45
N ILE A 11 3.27 19.16 2.67
CA ILE A 11 3.35 17.96 1.83
C ILE A 11 3.28 16.71 2.70
N THR A 12 4.14 16.60 3.72
CA THR A 12 4.23 15.42 4.58
C THR A 12 2.92 15.15 5.31
N ILE A 13 2.36 16.17 5.99
CA ILE A 13 1.09 15.98 6.72
C ILE A 13 -0.05 15.64 5.77
N ALA A 14 -0.17 16.35 4.64
CA ALA A 14 -1.26 16.11 3.70
C ALA A 14 -1.20 14.70 3.08
N LEU A 15 -0.03 14.25 2.64
CA LEU A 15 0.09 12.97 1.96
C LEU A 15 0.02 11.79 2.94
N THR A 16 0.66 11.88 4.11
CA THR A 16 0.54 10.84 5.15
C THR A 16 -0.92 10.74 5.67
N ALA A 17 -1.60 11.87 5.89
CA ALA A 17 -3.02 11.87 6.26
C ALA A 17 -3.91 11.32 5.12
N ALA A 18 -3.56 11.58 3.86
CA ALA A 18 -4.29 11.05 2.72
C ALA A 18 -4.21 9.52 2.62
N ILE A 19 -3.07 8.88 3.00
CA ILE A 19 -2.95 7.42 3.12
C ILE A 19 -3.98 6.89 4.13
N ALA A 20 -4.07 7.52 5.31
CA ALA A 20 -5.02 7.14 6.35
C ALA A 20 -6.48 7.32 5.89
N ALA A 21 -6.79 8.46 5.27
CA ALA A 21 -8.12 8.74 4.73
C ALA A 21 -8.53 7.75 3.63
N ALA A 22 -7.63 7.48 2.67
CA ALA A 22 -7.86 6.47 1.63
C ALA A 22 -8.09 5.08 2.21
N THR A 23 -7.37 4.71 3.27
CA THR A 23 -7.57 3.44 3.99
C THR A 23 -8.97 3.37 4.60
N CYS A 24 -9.47 4.45 5.21
CA CYS A 24 -10.85 4.52 5.72
C CYS A 24 -11.89 4.34 4.60
N VAL A 25 -11.65 4.96 3.42
CA VAL A 25 -12.52 4.79 2.24
C VAL A 25 -12.50 3.34 1.73
N VAL A 26 -11.33 2.70 1.72
CA VAL A 26 -11.19 1.28 1.36
C VAL A 26 -12.00 0.40 2.32
N LEU A 27 -11.88 0.60 3.63
CA LEU A 27 -12.63 -0.14 4.65
C LEU A 27 -14.14 0.09 4.51
N TYR A 28 -14.59 1.32 4.34
CA TYR A 28 -15.99 1.64 4.09
C TYR A 28 -16.55 0.91 2.86
N SER A 29 -15.80 0.99 1.76
CA SER A 29 -16.22 0.35 0.51
C SER A 29 -16.22 -1.18 0.60
N GLY A 30 -15.25 -1.76 1.31
CA GLY A 30 -15.17 -3.19 1.59
C GLY A 30 -16.35 -3.66 2.45
N ALA A 31 -16.66 -2.95 3.53
CA ALA A 31 -17.77 -3.26 4.41
C ALA A 31 -19.12 -3.22 3.67
N LYS A 32 -19.33 -2.22 2.79
CA LYS A 32 -20.53 -2.17 1.94
C LYS A 32 -20.62 -3.37 1.00
N ARG A 33 -19.53 -3.73 0.35
CA ARG A 33 -19.47 -4.89 -0.57
C ARG A 33 -19.62 -6.23 0.15
N ALA A 34 -19.20 -6.31 1.42
CA ALA A 34 -19.42 -7.46 2.30
C ALA A 34 -20.85 -7.58 2.84
N GLY A 35 -21.76 -6.69 2.43
CA GLY A 35 -23.16 -6.72 2.87
C GLY A 35 -23.42 -6.24 4.30
N LEU A 36 -22.47 -5.52 4.93
CA LEU A 36 -22.63 -5.05 6.32
C LEU A 36 -23.63 -3.88 6.49
N GLY A 37 -24.11 -3.32 5.37
CA GLY A 37 -25.00 -2.16 5.36
C GLY A 37 -24.29 -0.83 5.61
N ARG A 38 -24.96 0.27 5.23
CA ARG A 38 -24.35 1.63 5.22
C ARG A 38 -23.92 2.09 6.62
N ARG A 39 -24.76 1.86 7.65
CA ARG A 39 -24.47 2.31 9.02
C ARG A 39 -23.23 1.62 9.60
N ARG A 40 -23.15 0.28 9.49
CA ARG A 40 -22.00 -0.48 10.00
C ARG A 40 -20.71 -0.16 9.22
N ALA A 41 -20.82 0.06 7.91
CA ALA A 41 -19.68 0.48 7.10
C ALA A 41 -19.15 1.86 7.54
N ALA A 42 -20.04 2.82 7.83
CA ALA A 42 -19.66 4.12 8.34
C ALA A 42 -19.03 4.04 9.74
N LEU A 43 -19.58 3.23 10.63
CA LEU A 43 -19.01 3.00 11.97
C LEU A 43 -17.62 2.37 11.88
N LEU A 44 -17.40 1.40 11.00
CA LEU A 44 -16.09 0.78 10.80
C LEU A 44 -15.06 1.79 10.28
N ALA A 45 -15.43 2.58 9.28
CA ALA A 45 -14.55 3.62 8.75
C ALA A 45 -14.25 4.72 9.77
N GLY A 46 -15.26 5.12 10.57
CA GLY A 46 -15.11 6.09 11.66
C GLY A 46 -14.18 5.57 12.76
N ALA A 47 -14.35 4.29 13.17
CA ALA A 47 -13.45 3.66 14.13
C ALA A 47 -12.01 3.60 13.62
N ALA A 48 -11.82 3.26 12.33
CA ALA A 48 -10.50 3.29 11.70
C ALA A 48 -9.92 4.72 11.69
N ALA A 49 -10.72 5.73 11.38
CA ALA A 49 -10.28 7.13 11.40
C ALA A 49 -9.84 7.57 12.81
N VAL A 50 -10.55 7.15 13.85
CA VAL A 50 -10.18 7.43 15.26
C VAL A 50 -8.86 6.74 15.62
N VAL A 51 -8.67 5.48 15.25
CA VAL A 51 -7.42 4.75 15.54
C VAL A 51 -6.24 5.37 14.78
N LEU A 52 -6.39 5.60 13.47
CA LEU A 52 -5.32 6.14 12.64
C LEU A 52 -5.00 7.59 13.02
N GLY A 53 -6.02 8.44 13.22
CA GLY A 53 -5.84 9.84 13.64
C GLY A 53 -5.29 9.94 15.07
N GLY A 54 -5.76 9.11 15.99
CA GLY A 54 -5.23 9.04 17.36
C GLY A 54 -3.76 8.65 17.38
N TRP A 55 -3.36 7.64 16.58
CA TRP A 55 -1.95 7.27 16.45
C TRP A 55 -1.11 8.38 15.82
N PHE A 56 -1.61 9.01 14.74
CA PHE A 56 -0.94 10.14 14.10
C PHE A 56 -0.66 11.27 15.11
N THR A 57 -1.67 11.62 15.92
CA THR A 57 -1.53 12.63 16.97
C THR A 57 -0.56 12.21 18.07
N ALA A 58 -0.67 10.97 18.55
CA ALA A 58 0.24 10.45 19.58
C ALA A 58 1.69 10.45 19.09
N SER A 59 1.93 10.00 17.85
CA SER A 59 3.25 9.99 17.24
C SER A 59 3.81 11.41 17.05
N ALA A 60 2.95 12.38 16.66
CA ALA A 60 3.34 13.79 16.55
C ALA A 60 3.79 14.35 17.92
N VAL A 61 3.05 14.04 19.00
CA VAL A 61 3.41 14.46 20.35
C VAL A 61 4.74 13.84 20.78
N ILE A 62 4.94 12.54 20.58
CA ILE A 62 6.19 11.85 20.93
C ILE A 62 7.37 12.44 20.16
N ALA A 63 7.21 12.68 18.84
CA ALA A 63 8.24 13.31 18.01
C ALA A 63 8.53 14.74 18.44
N GLY A 64 7.49 15.53 18.79
CA GLY A 64 7.62 16.92 19.27
C GLY A 64 8.39 17.03 20.58
N HIS A 65 8.37 15.99 21.45
CA HIS A 65 9.20 15.90 22.65
C HIS A 65 10.60 15.37 22.39
N GLY A 66 10.95 15.05 21.13
CA GLY A 66 12.29 14.51 20.76
C GLY A 66 12.55 13.08 21.21
N TRP A 67 11.54 12.34 21.65
CA TRP A 67 11.73 10.98 22.19
C TRP A 67 12.21 9.96 21.16
N TYR A 68 11.98 10.21 19.88
CA TYR A 68 12.46 9.34 18.79
C TYR A 68 13.98 9.42 18.56
N HIS A 69 14.65 10.44 19.12
CA HIS A 69 16.12 10.59 19.05
C HIS A 69 16.91 9.72 20.04
N THR A 70 16.24 8.97 20.91
CA THR A 70 16.94 8.13 21.89
C THR A 70 17.83 7.12 21.18
N ARG A 71 19.15 7.23 21.42
CA ARG A 71 20.14 6.31 20.84
C ARG A 71 19.92 4.91 21.37
N LEU A 72 20.13 3.90 20.52
CA LEU A 72 20.10 2.50 20.92
C LEU A 72 21.13 2.27 22.03
N GLY A 73 20.72 1.65 23.12
CA GLY A 73 21.57 1.40 24.28
C GLY A 73 21.65 2.53 25.33
N HIS A 74 21.04 3.69 25.10
CA HIS A 74 21.07 4.84 26.02
C HIS A 74 19.69 5.20 26.59
N GLY A 75 18.71 4.29 26.56
CA GLY A 75 17.37 4.49 27.05
C GLY A 75 16.33 3.69 26.27
N VAL A 76 15.05 4.04 26.44
CA VAL A 76 13.97 3.37 25.73
C VAL A 76 14.00 3.72 24.24
N PRO A 77 14.10 2.72 23.32
CA PRO A 77 14.15 2.98 21.88
C PRO A 77 12.74 3.25 21.33
N TRP A 78 12.22 4.45 21.59
CA TRP A 78 10.84 4.81 21.27
C TRP A 78 10.46 4.67 19.80
N LEU A 79 11.39 4.97 18.87
CA LEU A 79 11.10 4.89 17.42
C LEU A 79 10.77 3.45 16.97
N PRO A 80 11.66 2.44 17.17
CA PRO A 80 11.33 1.07 16.80
C PRO A 80 10.12 0.51 17.57
N ILE A 81 9.91 0.92 18.83
CA ILE A 81 8.71 0.54 19.60
C ILE A 81 7.46 1.12 18.95
N ALA A 82 7.47 2.39 18.54
CA ALA A 82 6.36 3.03 17.86
C ALA A 82 6.03 2.34 16.52
N VAL A 83 7.04 2.10 15.69
CA VAL A 83 6.88 1.42 14.39
C VAL A 83 6.35 -0.01 14.56
N ALA A 84 7.01 -0.82 15.40
CA ALA A 84 6.63 -2.21 15.62
C ALA A 84 5.29 -2.32 16.37
N GLY A 85 5.04 -1.47 17.35
CA GLY A 85 3.80 -1.45 18.12
C GLY A 85 2.61 -1.09 17.24
N PHE A 86 2.72 -0.06 16.41
CA PHE A 86 1.64 0.32 15.50
C PHE A 86 1.43 -0.72 14.39
N LEU A 87 2.50 -1.27 13.82
CA LEU A 87 2.41 -2.38 12.89
C LEU A 87 1.68 -3.58 13.51
N GLY A 88 2.09 -3.97 14.73
CA GLY A 88 1.45 -5.06 15.49
C GLY A 88 -0.03 -4.79 15.77
N LEU A 89 -0.38 -3.57 16.17
CA LEU A 89 -1.77 -3.14 16.36
C LEU A 89 -2.59 -3.29 15.08
N LEU A 90 -2.10 -2.78 13.95
CA LEU A 90 -2.80 -2.87 12.66
C LEU A 90 -2.94 -4.33 12.21
N LEU A 91 -1.90 -5.17 12.41
CA LEU A 91 -1.94 -6.59 12.14
C LEU A 91 -2.96 -7.34 13.03
N ALA A 92 -3.15 -6.92 14.27
CA ALA A 92 -4.17 -7.45 15.16
C ALA A 92 -5.58 -7.00 14.73
N LEU A 93 -5.76 -5.71 14.46
CA LEU A 93 -7.04 -5.13 14.03
C LEU A 93 -7.59 -5.78 12.76
N ARG A 94 -6.72 -6.09 11.78
CA ARG A 94 -7.17 -6.76 10.55
C ARG A 94 -7.74 -8.17 10.78
N ARG A 95 -7.46 -8.80 11.95
CA ARG A 95 -8.00 -10.12 12.34
C ARG A 95 -9.39 -10.05 12.97
N ILE A 96 -9.85 -8.86 13.37
CA ILE A 96 -11.19 -8.66 13.91
C ILE A 96 -12.21 -9.10 12.84
N PRO A 97 -13.21 -9.96 13.17
CA PRO A 97 -14.08 -10.57 12.16
C PRO A 97 -14.77 -9.59 11.22
N VAL A 98 -15.21 -8.43 11.71
CA VAL A 98 -15.85 -7.40 10.88
C VAL A 98 -14.85 -6.74 9.92
N VAL A 99 -13.62 -6.49 10.38
CA VAL A 99 -12.54 -5.94 9.54
C VAL A 99 -12.11 -6.97 8.50
N ALA A 100 -11.84 -8.21 8.93
CA ALA A 100 -11.45 -9.29 8.05
C ALA A 100 -12.49 -9.54 6.93
N ARG A 101 -13.79 -9.51 7.29
CA ARG A 101 -14.88 -9.63 6.33
C ARG A 101 -14.89 -8.47 5.32
N ALA A 102 -14.70 -7.24 5.79
CA ALA A 102 -14.61 -6.07 4.91
C ALA A 102 -13.40 -6.18 3.97
N LEU A 103 -12.23 -6.60 4.48
CA LEU A 103 -11.00 -6.76 3.70
C LEU A 103 -11.01 -7.96 2.75
N ALA A 104 -11.90 -8.93 2.96
CA ALA A 104 -12.09 -10.08 2.07
C ALA A 104 -13.18 -9.85 0.99
N ALA A 105 -13.80 -8.68 0.94
CA ALA A 105 -14.88 -8.39 0.01
C ALA A 105 -14.43 -8.49 -1.46
N PRO A 106 -15.28 -9.00 -2.37
CA PRO A 106 -14.94 -9.14 -3.79
C PRO A 106 -14.52 -7.81 -4.42
N GLY A 107 -13.46 -7.85 -5.24
CA GLY A 107 -12.92 -6.69 -5.94
C GLY A 107 -12.27 -5.64 -5.04
N LEU A 108 -11.96 -5.97 -3.77
CA LEU A 108 -11.28 -5.04 -2.88
C LEU A 108 -9.79 -4.95 -3.16
N ALA A 109 -9.16 -6.00 -3.73
CA ALA A 109 -7.74 -6.00 -4.04
C ALA A 109 -7.32 -4.77 -4.87
N SER A 110 -8.10 -4.40 -5.90
CA SER A 110 -7.83 -3.20 -6.70
C SER A 110 -7.90 -1.91 -5.88
N ARG A 111 -8.74 -1.85 -4.87
CA ARG A 111 -8.90 -0.65 -4.02
C ARG A 111 -7.82 -0.52 -2.97
N LEU A 112 -7.22 -1.64 -2.55
CA LEU A 112 -6.11 -1.67 -1.61
C LEU A 112 -4.82 -1.07 -2.20
N GLU A 113 -4.73 -0.97 -3.53
CA GLU A 113 -3.59 -0.33 -4.19
C GLU A 113 -3.67 1.20 -4.20
N TYR A 114 -4.87 1.81 -4.12
CA TYR A 114 -5.01 3.27 -4.21
C TYR A 114 -4.30 4.06 -3.11
N PRO A 115 -4.28 3.65 -1.83
CA PRO A 115 -3.54 4.38 -0.80
C PRO A 115 -2.06 4.54 -1.11
N HIS A 116 -1.48 3.61 -1.88
CA HIS A 116 -0.07 3.67 -2.28
C HIS A 116 0.24 4.81 -3.27
N LEU A 117 -0.78 5.42 -3.92
CA LEU A 117 -0.60 6.62 -4.73
C LEU A 117 0.10 7.75 -3.94
N PHE A 118 -0.23 7.88 -2.66
CA PHE A 118 0.29 8.95 -1.82
C PHE A 118 1.76 8.75 -1.42
N ARG A 119 2.37 7.60 -1.76
CA ARG A 119 3.82 7.38 -1.61
C ARG A 119 4.68 8.32 -2.47
N VAL A 120 4.08 9.08 -3.38
CA VAL A 120 4.79 10.20 -4.03
C VAL A 120 5.35 11.19 -3.01
N GLU A 121 4.94 11.12 -1.72
CA GLU A 121 5.55 11.86 -0.61
C GLU A 121 7.06 11.58 -0.45
N GLY A 122 7.59 10.48 -1.00
CA GLY A 122 9.02 10.20 -1.07
C GLY A 122 9.84 11.32 -1.70
N VAL A 123 9.21 12.21 -2.48
CA VAL A 123 9.84 13.45 -2.98
C VAL A 123 10.40 14.31 -1.84
N VAL A 124 9.80 14.26 -0.64
CA VAL A 124 10.27 15.00 0.54
C VAL A 124 11.69 14.58 0.92
N PHE A 125 12.01 13.27 0.85
CA PHE A 125 13.36 12.78 1.14
C PHE A 125 14.37 13.29 0.12
N LEU A 126 14.00 13.36 -1.17
CA LEU A 126 14.87 13.90 -2.23
C LEU A 126 15.10 15.41 -2.05
N ILE A 127 14.08 16.16 -1.68
CA ILE A 127 14.21 17.59 -1.38
C ILE A 127 15.13 17.79 -0.18
N MET A 128 14.92 17.03 0.90
CA MET A 128 15.77 17.10 2.11
C MET A 128 17.22 16.76 1.80
N MET A 129 17.47 15.79 0.93
CA MET A 129 18.81 15.45 0.45
C MET A 129 19.42 16.62 -0.36
N ALA A 130 18.64 17.21 -1.28
CA ALA A 130 19.12 18.34 -2.09
C ALA A 130 19.45 19.58 -1.25
N LEU A 131 18.75 19.75 -0.11
CA LEU A 131 19.03 20.77 0.88
C LEU A 131 20.21 20.43 1.82
N GLY A 132 20.84 19.26 1.64
CA GLY A 132 21.98 18.81 2.45
C GLY A 132 21.63 18.28 3.83
N HIS A 133 20.36 17.92 4.09
CA HIS A 133 19.87 17.46 5.40
C HIS A 133 19.70 15.95 5.52
N LEU A 134 19.69 15.22 4.40
CA LEU A 134 19.64 13.74 4.41
C LEU A 134 20.75 13.15 3.56
N PRO A 135 21.31 12.00 3.95
CA PRO A 135 22.34 11.31 3.18
C PRO A 135 21.71 10.66 1.94
N ALA A 136 22.42 10.73 0.81
CA ALA A 136 21.99 10.08 -0.43
C ALA A 136 21.78 8.57 -0.28
N LEU A 137 22.57 7.92 0.60
CA LEU A 137 22.45 6.49 0.90
C LEU A 137 21.05 6.10 1.39
N PHE A 138 20.37 6.97 2.14
CA PHE A 138 18.99 6.77 2.57
C PHE A 138 17.99 7.38 1.58
N ALA A 139 18.20 8.67 1.22
CA ALA A 139 17.18 9.45 0.54
C ALA A 139 16.90 8.99 -0.90
N LEU A 140 17.92 8.50 -1.63
CA LEU A 140 17.73 8.03 -3.00
C LEU A 140 16.89 6.75 -3.05
N PRO A 141 17.25 5.64 -2.36
CA PRO A 141 16.43 4.44 -2.42
C PRO A 141 15.02 4.69 -1.84
N ALA A 142 14.90 5.31 -0.66
CA ALA A 142 13.61 5.57 -0.04
C ALA A 142 12.72 6.50 -0.89
N GLY A 143 13.27 7.62 -1.38
CA GLY A 143 12.50 8.59 -2.15
C GLY A 143 12.09 8.06 -3.53
N LEU A 144 13.03 7.48 -4.27
CA LEU A 144 12.74 6.96 -5.62
C LEU A 144 11.86 5.72 -5.58
N GLY A 145 12.04 4.83 -4.60
CA GLY A 145 11.22 3.66 -4.41
C GLY A 145 9.78 4.01 -4.07
N ASP A 146 9.58 4.95 -3.16
CA ASP A 146 8.27 5.50 -2.81
C ASP A 146 7.58 6.12 -4.03
N ILE A 147 8.26 6.99 -4.78
CA ILE A 147 7.72 7.63 -5.98
C ILE A 147 7.35 6.58 -7.03
N ALA A 148 8.22 5.60 -7.28
CA ALA A 148 7.96 4.54 -8.25
C ALA A 148 6.71 3.71 -7.87
N ALA A 149 6.59 3.32 -6.60
CA ALA A 149 5.41 2.63 -6.10
C ALA A 149 4.16 3.51 -6.21
N GLY A 150 4.26 4.79 -5.85
CA GLY A 150 3.17 5.75 -5.92
C GLY A 150 2.62 5.95 -7.34
N ILE A 151 3.49 6.07 -8.32
CA ILE A 151 3.11 6.21 -9.74
C ILE A 151 2.52 4.90 -10.29
N ALA A 152 3.08 3.75 -9.92
CA ALA A 152 2.60 2.45 -10.40
C ALA A 152 1.26 2.04 -9.81
N ALA A 153 0.96 2.44 -8.57
CA ALA A 153 -0.22 2.02 -7.83
C ALA A 153 -1.56 2.27 -8.54
N PRO A 154 -1.89 3.46 -9.04
CA PRO A 154 -3.16 3.71 -9.72
C PRO A 154 -3.30 2.92 -11.03
N LEU A 155 -2.21 2.70 -11.77
CA LEU A 155 -2.22 1.89 -13.00
C LEU A 155 -2.51 0.42 -12.69
N VAL A 156 -1.87 -0.12 -11.65
CA VAL A 156 -2.10 -1.50 -11.18
C VAL A 156 -3.53 -1.65 -10.65
N ALA A 157 -4.01 -0.71 -9.84
CA ALA A 157 -5.38 -0.68 -9.34
C ALA A 157 -6.40 -0.70 -10.47
N TYR A 158 -6.20 0.11 -11.50
CA TYR A 158 -7.07 0.17 -12.67
C TYR A 158 -7.09 -1.16 -13.45
N ARG A 159 -5.93 -1.77 -13.70
CA ARG A 159 -5.83 -3.07 -14.37
C ARG A 159 -6.51 -4.18 -13.57
N LEU A 160 -6.31 -4.20 -12.25
CA LEU A 160 -6.98 -5.16 -11.36
C LEU A 160 -8.51 -5.00 -11.36
N ALA A 161 -9.00 -3.76 -11.38
CA ALA A 161 -10.45 -3.50 -11.45
C ALA A 161 -11.09 -4.04 -12.73
N ARG A 162 -10.31 -4.21 -13.80
CA ARG A 162 -10.72 -4.81 -15.08
C ARG A 162 -10.46 -6.32 -15.18
N GLY A 163 -10.12 -6.98 -14.08
CA GLY A 163 -9.85 -8.42 -14.05
C GLY A 163 -8.47 -8.82 -14.61
N ALA A 164 -7.58 -7.84 -14.87
CA ALA A 164 -6.25 -8.05 -15.38
C ALA A 164 -5.17 -7.57 -14.40
N GLY A 165 -3.90 -7.83 -14.68
CA GLY A 165 -2.79 -7.22 -13.92
C GLY A 165 -2.46 -7.88 -12.59
N ARG A 166 -2.95 -9.11 -12.29
CA ARG A 166 -2.64 -9.82 -11.04
C ARG A 166 -1.13 -9.96 -10.78
N ARG A 167 -0.35 -10.26 -11.84
CA ARG A 167 1.13 -10.33 -11.72
C ARG A 167 1.73 -8.96 -11.39
N ALA A 168 1.26 -7.91 -12.04
CA ALA A 168 1.73 -6.54 -11.76
C ALA A 168 1.42 -6.14 -10.32
N ALA A 169 0.24 -6.50 -9.80
CA ALA A 169 -0.11 -6.24 -8.41
C ALA A 169 0.77 -7.03 -7.43
N LEU A 170 1.08 -8.29 -7.70
CA LEU A 170 2.01 -9.05 -6.87
C LEU A 170 3.41 -8.44 -6.87
N TRP A 171 3.90 -7.99 -8.04
CA TRP A 171 5.18 -7.28 -8.14
C TRP A 171 5.17 -5.94 -7.43
N LEU A 172 4.11 -5.13 -7.58
CA LEU A 172 3.98 -3.85 -6.87
C LEU A 172 4.01 -4.05 -5.36
N ASN A 173 3.27 -5.05 -4.85
CA ASN A 173 3.22 -5.33 -3.43
C ASN A 173 4.57 -5.87 -2.91
N ALA A 174 5.24 -6.78 -3.64
CA ALA A 174 6.55 -7.29 -3.27
C ALA A 174 7.61 -6.17 -3.29
N PHE A 175 7.65 -5.38 -4.37
CA PHE A 175 8.55 -4.24 -4.49
C PHE A 175 8.30 -3.21 -3.38
N GLY A 176 7.02 -2.81 -3.16
CA GLY A 176 6.69 -1.81 -2.16
C GLY A 176 7.00 -2.24 -0.73
N MET A 177 6.84 -3.53 -0.38
CA MET A 177 7.26 -4.03 0.94
C MET A 177 8.78 -4.04 1.07
N THR A 178 9.50 -4.49 0.04
CA THR A 178 10.97 -4.51 0.06
C THR A 178 11.52 -3.10 0.20
N ASP A 179 10.98 -2.15 -0.55
CA ASP A 179 11.35 -0.75 -0.49
C ASP A 179 11.15 -0.15 0.90
N LEU A 180 9.99 -0.36 1.52
CA LEU A 180 9.73 0.11 2.88
C LEU A 180 10.67 -0.51 3.92
N VAL A 181 11.01 -1.80 3.78
CA VAL A 181 11.97 -2.47 4.66
C VAL A 181 13.37 -1.91 4.45
N VAL A 182 13.80 -1.68 3.22
CA VAL A 182 15.09 -1.05 2.89
C VAL A 182 15.14 0.38 3.45
N ALA A 183 14.09 1.16 3.25
CA ALA A 183 14.00 2.53 3.78
C ALA A 183 14.10 2.56 5.31
N LEU A 184 13.36 1.69 6.03
CA LEU A 184 13.45 1.59 7.48
C LEU A 184 14.86 1.18 7.94
N THR A 185 15.47 0.20 7.25
CA THR A 185 16.81 -0.30 7.58
C THR A 185 17.86 0.80 7.37
N LEU A 186 17.88 1.42 6.20
CA LEU A 186 18.83 2.49 5.90
C LEU A 186 18.61 3.71 6.78
N GLY A 187 17.33 4.07 7.02
CA GLY A 187 16.98 5.15 7.93
C GLY A 187 17.49 4.92 9.36
N ALA A 188 17.34 3.70 9.87
CA ALA A 188 17.88 3.33 11.20
C ALA A 188 19.40 3.32 11.20
N LEU A 189 20.06 2.69 10.23
CA LEU A 189 21.51 2.57 10.17
C LEU A 189 22.19 3.95 10.07
N THR A 190 21.64 4.86 9.27
CA THR A 190 22.21 6.18 9.04
C THR A 190 21.71 7.23 10.05
N GLY A 191 20.49 7.09 10.55
CA GLY A 191 19.90 8.00 11.52
C GLY A 191 20.45 7.80 12.93
N PHE A 192 20.62 6.56 13.38
CA PHE A 192 21.29 6.24 14.65
C PHE A 192 22.82 6.21 14.56
N GLN A 193 23.37 6.58 13.39
CA GLN A 193 24.81 6.61 13.15
C GLN A 193 25.50 5.24 13.38
N LEU A 194 24.81 4.15 13.12
CA LEU A 194 25.41 2.80 13.05
C LEU A 194 26.31 2.67 11.82
N LEU A 195 25.94 3.36 10.74
CA LEU A 195 26.83 3.70 9.62
C LEU A 195 27.19 5.17 9.76
N ASN A 196 28.47 5.47 9.92
CA ASN A 196 28.99 6.84 10.06
C ASN A 196 28.90 7.56 8.69
N VAL A 197 27.77 8.18 8.39
CA VAL A 197 27.54 8.98 7.19
C VAL A 197 27.23 10.43 7.55
N THR A 198 27.68 11.36 6.71
CA THR A 198 27.43 12.79 6.88
C THR A 198 26.79 13.34 5.59
N PRO A 199 25.64 14.03 5.68
CA PRO A 199 24.82 14.22 6.89
C PRO A 199 24.19 12.90 7.36
N SER A 200 23.72 12.85 8.63
CA SER A 200 22.96 11.71 9.14
C SER A 200 21.50 11.76 8.68
N ALA A 201 20.78 10.63 8.77
CA ALA A 201 19.34 10.62 8.54
C ALA A 201 18.52 10.97 9.81
N ALA A 202 19.15 11.50 10.88
CA ALA A 202 18.45 11.88 12.13
C ALA A 202 17.21 12.77 11.91
N PRO A 203 17.13 13.67 10.90
CA PRO A 203 15.92 14.45 10.63
C PRO A 203 14.65 13.60 10.38
N ILE A 204 14.77 12.32 9.99
CA ILE A 204 13.58 11.46 9.85
C ILE A 204 12.95 11.08 11.20
N PHE A 205 13.60 11.36 12.31
CA PHE A 205 13.08 11.16 13.65
C PHE A 205 12.38 12.42 14.20
N GLU A 206 12.45 13.53 13.47
CA GLU A 206 11.84 14.81 13.78
C GLU A 206 10.57 15.05 12.97
N LEU A 207 9.71 15.94 13.48
CA LEU A 207 8.56 16.41 12.70
C LEU A 207 9.04 17.27 11.51
N PRO A 208 8.34 17.16 10.37
CA PRO A 208 7.18 16.31 10.09
C PRO A 208 7.52 14.89 9.64
N LEU A 209 8.80 14.58 9.31
CA LEU A 209 9.21 13.32 8.67
C LEU A 209 8.96 12.08 9.53
N ALA A 210 9.03 12.24 10.86
CA ALA A 210 8.75 11.15 11.80
C ALA A 210 7.37 10.51 11.59
N LEU A 211 6.39 11.28 11.08
CA LEU A 211 5.04 10.78 10.79
C LEU A 211 5.03 9.80 9.62
N ILE A 212 5.89 9.98 8.60
CA ILE A 212 6.04 9.01 7.52
C ILE A 212 6.51 7.68 8.11
N VAL A 213 7.58 7.72 8.92
CA VAL A 213 8.23 6.53 9.48
C VAL A 213 7.31 5.77 10.46
N THR A 214 6.62 6.50 11.34
CA THR A 214 5.88 5.91 12.47
C THR A 214 4.40 5.66 12.20
N ALA A 215 3.80 6.34 11.24
CA ALA A 215 2.40 6.17 10.87
C ALA A 215 2.23 5.69 9.42
N GLY A 216 2.88 6.33 8.45
CA GLY A 216 2.79 5.99 7.03
C GLY A 216 3.30 4.58 6.75
N VAL A 217 4.55 4.30 7.08
CA VAL A 217 5.22 3.02 6.76
C VAL A 217 4.52 1.80 7.34
N PRO A 218 4.16 1.73 8.65
CA PRO A 218 3.43 0.58 9.18
C PRO A 218 2.08 0.36 8.52
N LEU A 219 1.34 1.43 8.21
CA LEU A 219 0.05 1.35 7.54
C LEU A 219 0.21 0.80 6.11
N LEU A 220 1.17 1.31 5.34
CA LEU A 220 1.47 0.84 3.98
C LEU A 220 1.90 -0.62 3.96
N LEU A 221 2.74 -1.08 4.91
CA LEU A 221 3.12 -2.49 5.05
C LEU A 221 1.89 -3.39 5.24
N VAL A 222 0.96 -2.98 6.11
CA VAL A 222 -0.27 -3.75 6.35
C VAL A 222 -1.17 -3.76 5.12
N LEU A 223 -1.24 -2.67 4.36
CA LEU A 223 -1.99 -2.62 3.11
C LEU A 223 -1.41 -3.56 2.06
N HIS A 224 -0.08 -3.58 1.86
CA HIS A 224 0.60 -4.53 0.98
C HIS A 224 0.33 -5.98 1.38
N LEU A 225 0.51 -6.34 2.66
CA LEU A 225 0.22 -7.67 3.18
C LEU A 225 -1.25 -8.07 2.99
N THR A 226 -2.16 -7.12 3.13
CA THR A 226 -3.60 -7.34 2.96
C THR A 226 -3.94 -7.56 1.49
N SER A 227 -3.38 -6.74 0.58
CA SER A 227 -3.53 -6.90 -0.86
C SER A 227 -2.99 -8.25 -1.34
N MET A 228 -1.79 -8.64 -0.94
CA MET A 228 -1.24 -9.96 -1.25
C MET A 228 -2.13 -11.10 -0.77
N SER A 229 -2.65 -10.99 0.45
CA SER A 229 -3.58 -11.98 1.00
C SER A 229 -4.89 -12.06 0.22
N ALA A 230 -5.41 -10.92 -0.26
CA ALA A 230 -6.60 -10.86 -1.10
C ALA A 230 -6.35 -11.47 -2.49
N LEU A 231 -5.20 -11.16 -3.10
CA LEU A 231 -4.78 -11.72 -4.39
C LEU A 231 -4.56 -13.24 -4.30
N ALA A 232 -4.02 -13.74 -3.19
CA ALA A 232 -3.80 -15.19 -3.00
C ALA A 232 -5.12 -15.97 -2.93
N ARG A 233 -6.18 -15.38 -2.36
CA ARG A 233 -7.51 -16.01 -2.23
C ARG A 233 -8.37 -15.88 -3.49
N ALA A 234 -8.07 -14.93 -4.39
CA ALA A 234 -8.84 -14.76 -5.62
C ALA A 234 -8.70 -16.00 -6.51
N PRO A 235 -9.82 -16.54 -7.04
CA PRO A 235 -9.78 -17.65 -7.98
C PRO A 235 -8.84 -17.31 -9.14
N ARG A 236 -7.98 -18.26 -9.51
CA ARG A 236 -7.24 -18.16 -10.77
C ARG A 236 -8.26 -18.39 -11.87
N THR A 237 -8.63 -17.36 -12.63
CA THR A 237 -9.40 -17.57 -13.86
C THR A 237 -8.59 -18.54 -14.73
N PRO A 238 -9.10 -19.73 -15.04
CA PRO A 238 -8.42 -20.60 -16.00
C PRO A 238 -8.27 -19.79 -17.29
N LEU A 239 -7.10 -19.82 -17.92
CA LEU A 239 -6.97 -19.42 -19.31
C LEU A 239 -8.07 -20.14 -20.06
N PRO A 240 -8.86 -19.46 -20.94
CA PRO A 240 -9.78 -20.17 -21.80
C PRO A 240 -8.97 -21.27 -22.45
N ALA A 241 -9.41 -22.51 -22.23
CA ALA A 241 -8.80 -23.64 -22.89
C ALA A 241 -8.81 -23.28 -24.38
N THR A 242 -7.64 -23.20 -24.99
CA THR A 242 -7.48 -23.17 -26.43
C THR A 242 -8.02 -24.49 -26.89
N GLY A 243 -9.35 -24.57 -27.05
CA GLY A 243 -10.00 -25.69 -27.71
C GLY A 243 -9.36 -25.80 -29.09
N PRO A 244 -9.09 -27.01 -29.57
CA PRO A 244 -8.50 -27.20 -30.87
C PRO A 244 -9.42 -26.56 -31.92
N LEU A 245 -8.91 -25.56 -32.60
CA LEU A 245 -9.52 -24.89 -33.77
C LEU A 245 -9.43 -25.83 -35.01
N ILE A 246 -9.71 -27.12 -34.83
CA ILE A 246 -9.69 -28.11 -35.91
C ILE A 246 -10.88 -29.05 -35.71
N ALA A 247 -12.04 -28.67 -36.11
CA ALA A 247 -13.13 -29.57 -36.54
C ALA A 247 -14.33 -28.77 -37.10
N ALA A 248 -14.12 -27.99 -38.14
CA ALA A 248 -15.25 -27.54 -38.97
C ALA A 248 -14.79 -27.21 -40.38
N ALA A 249 -14.35 -28.23 -41.10
CA ALA A 249 -14.26 -28.21 -42.56
C ALA A 249 -14.25 -29.64 -43.10
N ALA A 250 -15.40 -30.28 -43.02
CA ALA A 250 -15.69 -31.40 -43.91
C ALA A 250 -16.74 -30.90 -44.92
N PRO A 251 -16.41 -30.78 -46.20
CA PRO A 251 -17.42 -30.48 -47.21
C PRO A 251 -18.27 -31.77 -47.45
N GLY A 252 -19.53 -31.71 -47.00
CA GLY A 252 -20.50 -32.73 -47.31
C GLY A 252 -20.79 -32.71 -48.81
N THR A 253 -20.39 -33.74 -49.51
CA THR A 253 -20.86 -34.08 -50.89
C THR A 253 -22.35 -34.31 -50.85
N ALA A 254 -23.14 -33.38 -51.37
CA ALA A 254 -24.54 -33.58 -51.69
C ALA A 254 -24.65 -34.44 -52.93
N VAL A 255 -25.08 -35.69 -52.78
CA VAL A 255 -25.56 -36.52 -53.87
C VAL A 255 -27.00 -36.10 -54.17
N ALA A 256 -27.20 -35.59 -55.36
CA ALA A 256 -28.53 -35.30 -55.91
C ALA A 256 -29.21 -36.64 -56.28
N GLU A 257 -30.28 -37.00 -55.59
CA GLU A 257 -31.22 -38.02 -56.08
C GLU A 257 -32.42 -37.31 -56.70
N THR A 258 -32.64 -37.62 -57.98
CA THR A 258 -33.76 -37.25 -58.81
C THR A 258 -34.98 -38.10 -58.47
N PRO A 259 -36.16 -37.62 -58.18
CA PRO A 259 -37.34 -38.44 -58.11
C PRO A 259 -37.98 -38.59 -59.53
N ALA A 260 -38.13 -39.84 -59.90
CA ALA A 260 -38.87 -40.26 -61.08
C ALA A 260 -40.34 -39.95 -60.96
N ALA A 261 -40.87 -39.54 -62.06
CA ALA A 261 -42.34 -39.34 -62.33
C ALA A 261 -43.10 -40.67 -62.27
N GLY A 262 -44.27 -40.66 -61.64
CA GLY A 262 -45.28 -41.72 -61.65
C GLY A 262 -46.69 -41.14 -61.59
N VAL A 263 -47.29 -40.98 -62.71
CA VAL A 263 -48.59 -41.13 -63.22
C VAL A 263 -49.63 -41.79 -62.28
N ARG A 264 -50.63 -41.13 -61.90
CA ARG A 264 -52.13 -41.24 -62.16
C ARG A 264 -52.87 -40.33 -61.22
#